data_067612ad8689090112241f4f08d798af
#
_entry.id   067612ad8689090112241f4f08d798af
#
_cell.length_a   1.000
_cell.length_b   1.000
_cell.length_c   1.000
_cell.angle_alpha   90.00
_cell.angle_beta   90.00
_cell.angle_gamma   90.00
#
_symmetry.space_group_name_H-M   'P 1'
#
loop_
_entity.id
_entity.type
_entity.pdbx_description
1 polymer ?
#
loop_
_entity_poly.entity_id
_entity_poly.type
_entity_poly.pdbx_seq_one_letter_code
_entity_poly.pdbx_strand_id
1 'polypeptide(L)'
;MTGSIYPQLEPILGRVAKPVQYVGGEVNSVVKDWDSVAVHWALVYPDAYEVGSPNQGVQILYEVLNERQDALAERAYAVWPDLETELRSAGLPAFTVDSQRPLGDFDVIGVSLATELGYTNLLTLLDLAGIPLRSADRGGDHPLVVVGGHAAFNPEPLAPFIDAAVLGDGEQAVGRISDLIAQWQADGRPGGRSGILERLARTGSVYVPAFYDVTYRGDGAIAAITPNRPGIPWRVSKHTLMDLDEWPYPKAPIVPVAETIHERMSVEIFRGCTRGCRFCQAGMITRPVRERTAATVAN
;
A
#
# COMPACT_ATOMS: atom_id res chain seq x y z
N MET A 1 -11.89 -21.40 0.36
CA MET A 1 -11.41 -20.99 -0.97
C MET A 1 -12.23 -19.78 -1.36
N THR A 2 -11.71 -18.61 -1.12
CA THR A 2 -12.29 -17.37 -1.60
C THR A 2 -11.62 -17.08 -2.93
N GLY A 3 -12.33 -17.21 -4.00
CA GLY A 3 -11.90 -16.81 -5.34
C GLY A 3 -12.42 -15.41 -5.64
N SER A 4 -12.50 -15.06 -6.92
CA SER A 4 -13.16 -13.83 -7.37
C SER A 4 -14.59 -13.74 -6.86
N ILE A 5 -15.00 -12.59 -6.37
CA ILE A 5 -16.40 -12.29 -6.02
C ILE A 5 -17.20 -11.75 -7.21
N TYR A 6 -16.62 -11.72 -8.41
CA TYR A 6 -17.27 -11.15 -9.59
C TYR A 6 -18.67 -11.71 -9.85
N PRO A 7 -18.95 -13.02 -9.69
CA PRO A 7 -20.30 -13.55 -9.89
C PRO A 7 -21.37 -12.96 -8.96
N GLN A 8 -20.97 -12.53 -7.73
CA GLN A 8 -21.86 -11.85 -6.79
C GLN A 8 -21.87 -10.33 -7.00
N LEU A 9 -20.78 -9.77 -7.53
CA LEU A 9 -20.61 -8.35 -7.81
C LEU A 9 -21.38 -7.93 -9.07
N GLU A 10 -21.32 -8.72 -10.15
CA GLU A 10 -21.93 -8.39 -11.45
C GLU A 10 -23.41 -7.96 -11.36
N PRO A 11 -24.29 -8.63 -10.60
CA PRO A 11 -25.69 -8.24 -10.50
C PRO A 11 -25.93 -6.87 -9.86
N ILE A 12 -24.99 -6.37 -9.03
CA ILE A 12 -25.14 -5.09 -8.36
C ILE A 12 -24.52 -3.94 -9.16
N LEU A 13 -23.59 -4.22 -10.08
CA LEU A 13 -22.93 -3.19 -10.89
C LEU A 13 -23.91 -2.38 -11.76
N GLY A 14 -25.04 -2.95 -12.14
CA GLY A 14 -26.10 -2.21 -12.87
C GLY A 14 -26.79 -1.11 -12.05
N ARG A 15 -26.56 -1.04 -10.73
CA ARG A 15 -27.14 -0.05 -9.82
C ARG A 15 -26.18 1.06 -9.40
N VAL A 16 -24.93 1.01 -9.87
CA VAL A 16 -23.91 2.02 -9.56
C VAL A 16 -23.64 2.91 -10.75
N ALA A 17 -23.21 4.14 -10.48
CA ALA A 17 -23.03 5.18 -11.50
C ALA A 17 -21.88 4.90 -12.47
N LYS A 18 -20.80 4.25 -11.99
CA LYS A 18 -19.57 4.03 -12.77
C LYS A 18 -19.08 2.57 -12.66
N PRO A 19 -19.86 1.58 -13.15
CA PRO A 19 -19.55 0.17 -12.95
C PRO A 19 -18.22 -0.27 -13.57
N VAL A 20 -17.79 0.39 -14.65
CA VAL A 20 -16.56 0.04 -15.37
C VAL A 20 -15.29 0.19 -14.51
N GLN A 21 -15.33 1.00 -13.46
CA GLN A 21 -14.20 1.17 -12.53
C GLN A 21 -13.91 -0.07 -11.66
N TYR A 22 -14.82 -1.06 -11.67
CA TYR A 22 -14.80 -2.20 -10.76
C TYR A 22 -14.65 -3.56 -11.45
N VAL A 23 -14.54 -3.56 -12.79
CA VAL A 23 -14.56 -4.80 -13.58
C VAL A 23 -13.19 -5.31 -14.00
N GLY A 24 -12.12 -4.50 -13.83
CA GLY A 24 -10.79 -4.84 -14.29
C GLY A 24 -10.65 -4.93 -15.82
N GLY A 25 -9.74 -5.78 -16.28
CA GLY A 25 -9.52 -5.98 -17.72
C GLY A 25 -8.77 -4.84 -18.41
N GLU A 26 -8.06 -4.04 -17.65
CA GLU A 26 -7.25 -2.93 -18.15
C GLU A 26 -6.07 -3.46 -18.97
N VAL A 27 -5.76 -2.76 -20.06
CA VAL A 27 -4.59 -3.09 -20.89
C VAL A 27 -3.33 -2.95 -20.06
N ASN A 28 -2.42 -3.90 -20.18
CA ASN A 28 -1.17 -4.03 -19.43
C ASN A 28 -1.34 -4.41 -17.94
N SER A 29 -2.54 -4.74 -17.47
CA SER A 29 -2.66 -5.36 -16.16
C SER A 29 -2.03 -6.76 -16.15
N VAL A 30 -1.34 -7.10 -15.05
CA VAL A 30 -0.66 -8.38 -14.90
C VAL A 30 -1.60 -9.42 -14.34
N VAL A 31 -1.63 -10.58 -14.97
CA VAL A 31 -2.38 -11.75 -14.50
C VAL A 31 -1.38 -12.86 -14.21
N LYS A 32 -1.39 -13.38 -12.99
CA LYS A 32 -0.63 -14.57 -12.57
C LYS A 32 -1.57 -15.59 -11.95
N ASP A 33 -1.16 -16.85 -12.01
CA ASP A 33 -1.82 -17.88 -11.24
C ASP A 33 -1.58 -17.60 -9.74
N TRP A 34 -2.66 -17.48 -8.98
CA TRP A 34 -2.63 -17.19 -7.55
C TRP A 34 -1.79 -18.20 -6.78
N ASP A 35 -1.95 -19.49 -7.07
CA ASP A 35 -1.27 -20.56 -6.34
C ASP A 35 0.21 -20.71 -6.75
N SER A 36 0.66 -20.00 -7.78
CA SER A 36 2.05 -20.05 -8.28
C SER A 36 3.00 -19.10 -7.55
N VAL A 37 2.51 -18.21 -6.72
CA VAL A 37 3.31 -17.19 -6.03
C VAL A 37 3.27 -17.39 -4.52
N ALA A 38 4.32 -16.94 -3.84
CA ALA A 38 4.45 -17.07 -2.40
C ALA A 38 3.82 -15.92 -1.62
N VAL A 39 3.75 -14.73 -2.19
CA VAL A 39 3.29 -13.50 -1.49
C VAL A 39 2.31 -12.72 -2.35
N HIS A 40 1.17 -12.38 -1.74
CA HIS A 40 0.09 -11.65 -2.39
C HIS A 40 -0.07 -10.26 -1.79
N TRP A 41 -0.01 -9.23 -2.65
CA TRP A 41 -0.16 -7.84 -2.28
C TRP A 41 -1.45 -7.24 -2.84
N ALA A 42 -2.28 -6.65 -1.98
CA ALA A 42 -3.28 -5.69 -2.41
C ALA A 42 -2.67 -4.28 -2.29
N LEU A 43 -2.33 -3.66 -3.41
CA LEU A 43 -1.86 -2.27 -3.46
C LEU A 43 -3.07 -1.34 -3.44
N VAL A 44 -3.27 -0.70 -2.30
CA VAL A 44 -4.42 0.16 -2.04
C VAL A 44 -4.02 1.63 -2.19
N TYR A 45 -4.74 2.34 -3.04
CA TYR A 45 -4.79 3.80 -3.00
C TYR A 45 -6.16 4.21 -2.42
N PRO A 46 -6.20 4.82 -1.22
CA PRO A 46 -7.45 5.01 -0.49
C PRO A 46 -8.20 6.26 -0.97
N ASP A 47 -8.46 6.32 -2.27
CA ASP A 47 -9.30 7.29 -2.95
C ASP A 47 -9.98 6.60 -4.15
N ALA A 48 -10.89 7.28 -4.81
CA ALA A 48 -11.62 6.74 -5.95
C ALA A 48 -10.67 6.29 -7.08
N TYR A 49 -11.13 5.34 -7.90
CA TYR A 49 -10.40 4.79 -9.03
C TYR A 49 -9.80 5.89 -9.94
N GLU A 50 -10.58 6.89 -10.29
CA GLU A 50 -10.16 7.98 -11.17
C GLU A 50 -8.99 8.82 -10.62
N VAL A 51 -8.80 8.82 -9.30
CA VAL A 51 -7.70 9.50 -8.61
C VAL A 51 -6.51 8.57 -8.43
N GLY A 52 -6.78 7.33 -8.04
CA GLY A 52 -5.77 6.35 -7.68
C GLY A 52 -5.12 5.65 -8.87
N SER A 53 -5.88 5.35 -9.94
CA SER A 53 -5.38 4.62 -11.10
C SER A 53 -4.20 5.31 -11.80
N PRO A 54 -4.18 6.64 -12.02
CA PRO A 54 -3.03 7.32 -12.62
C PRO A 54 -1.88 7.57 -11.64
N ASN A 55 -1.97 7.14 -10.37
CA ASN A 55 -0.93 7.40 -9.39
C ASN A 55 0.36 6.63 -9.72
N GLN A 56 1.42 7.37 -10.06
CA GLN A 56 2.68 6.81 -10.53
C GLN A 56 3.38 5.98 -9.45
N GLY A 57 3.28 6.35 -8.17
CA GLY A 57 3.87 5.58 -7.07
C GLY A 57 3.27 4.18 -6.97
N VAL A 58 1.95 4.05 -7.11
CA VAL A 58 1.28 2.73 -7.14
C VAL A 58 1.71 1.93 -8.36
N GLN A 59 1.77 2.56 -9.55
CA GLN A 59 2.19 1.88 -10.78
C GLN A 59 3.65 1.38 -10.70
N ILE A 60 4.56 2.16 -10.11
CA ILE A 60 5.96 1.72 -9.88
C ILE A 60 6.00 0.51 -8.95
N LEU A 61 5.30 0.55 -7.82
CA LEU A 61 5.28 -0.59 -6.89
C LEU A 61 4.60 -1.82 -7.48
N TYR A 62 3.58 -1.61 -8.30
CA TYR A 62 2.91 -2.68 -9.05
C TYR A 62 3.87 -3.37 -10.01
N GLU A 63 4.67 -2.60 -10.77
CA GLU A 63 5.70 -3.13 -11.66
C GLU A 63 6.77 -3.90 -10.88
N VAL A 64 7.35 -3.29 -9.83
CA VAL A 64 8.38 -3.90 -8.99
C VAL A 64 7.94 -5.25 -8.41
N LEU A 65 6.72 -5.33 -7.91
CA LEU A 65 6.19 -6.57 -7.33
C LEU A 65 5.84 -7.60 -8.40
N ASN A 66 5.30 -7.17 -9.54
CA ASN A 66 4.88 -8.08 -10.58
C ASN A 66 6.02 -8.54 -11.51
N GLU A 67 7.17 -7.86 -11.55
CA GLU A 67 8.39 -8.41 -12.17
C GLU A 67 8.95 -9.61 -11.37
N ARG A 68 8.62 -9.75 -10.09
CA ARG A 68 9.04 -10.89 -9.27
C ARG A 68 8.28 -12.15 -9.67
N GLN A 69 8.97 -13.31 -9.60
CA GLN A 69 8.34 -14.62 -9.87
C GLN A 69 7.54 -15.16 -8.67
N ASP A 70 7.88 -14.69 -7.47
CA ASP A 70 7.36 -15.17 -6.18
C ASP A 70 6.31 -14.24 -5.56
N ALA A 71 5.91 -13.17 -6.26
CA ALA A 71 4.92 -12.24 -5.77
C ALA A 71 3.86 -11.88 -6.84
N LEU A 72 2.65 -11.59 -6.40
CA LEU A 72 1.57 -11.00 -7.18
C LEU A 72 1.10 -9.74 -6.47
N ALA A 73 0.96 -8.66 -7.19
CA ALA A 73 0.33 -7.44 -6.73
C ALA A 73 -0.92 -7.14 -7.55
N GLU A 74 -2.01 -6.86 -6.86
CA GLU A 74 -3.27 -6.39 -7.43
C GLU A 74 -3.65 -5.04 -6.83
N ARG A 75 -4.44 -4.24 -7.54
CA ARG A 75 -4.79 -2.87 -7.15
C ARG A 75 -6.18 -2.81 -6.52
N ALA A 76 -6.33 -1.93 -5.54
CA ALA A 76 -7.61 -1.60 -4.95
C ALA A 76 -7.74 -0.11 -4.68
N TYR A 77 -8.97 0.38 -4.73
CA TYR A 77 -9.32 1.78 -4.55
C TYR A 77 -10.49 1.92 -3.59
N ALA A 78 -10.69 3.13 -3.03
CA ALA A 78 -11.92 3.41 -2.32
C ALA A 78 -13.11 3.36 -3.30
N VAL A 79 -14.18 2.74 -2.86
CA VAL A 79 -15.40 2.65 -3.67
C VAL A 79 -16.25 3.91 -3.48
N TRP A 80 -17.02 4.28 -4.49
CA TRP A 80 -17.99 5.34 -4.37
C TRP A 80 -19.12 4.93 -3.41
N PRO A 81 -19.82 5.90 -2.78
CA PRO A 81 -20.87 5.60 -1.79
C PRO A 81 -22.02 4.73 -2.31
N ASP A 82 -22.30 4.79 -3.61
CA ASP A 82 -23.31 3.92 -4.24
C ASP A 82 -22.87 2.45 -4.20
N LEU A 83 -21.64 2.14 -4.63
CA LEU A 83 -21.13 0.78 -4.53
C LEU A 83 -20.92 0.35 -3.07
N GLU A 84 -20.47 1.25 -2.18
CA GLU A 84 -20.37 0.93 -0.76
C GLU A 84 -21.71 0.46 -0.18
N THR A 85 -22.80 1.17 -0.52
CA THR A 85 -24.16 0.82 -0.09
C THR A 85 -24.56 -0.56 -0.60
N GLU A 86 -24.29 -0.87 -1.85
CA GLU A 86 -24.60 -2.17 -2.47
C GLU A 86 -23.77 -3.31 -1.86
N LEU A 87 -22.47 -3.10 -1.64
CA LEU A 87 -21.59 -4.10 -1.01
C LEU A 87 -22.09 -4.43 0.39
N ARG A 88 -22.38 -3.41 1.22
CA ARG A 88 -22.91 -3.59 2.58
C ARG A 88 -24.26 -4.34 2.56
N SER A 89 -25.15 -3.98 1.63
CA SER A 89 -26.46 -4.62 1.51
C SER A 89 -26.37 -6.08 1.08
N ALA A 90 -25.39 -6.41 0.22
CA ALA A 90 -25.15 -7.75 -0.28
C ALA A 90 -24.25 -8.60 0.63
N GLY A 91 -23.64 -7.99 1.69
CA GLY A 91 -22.65 -8.66 2.54
C GLY A 91 -21.37 -9.02 1.78
N LEU A 92 -21.01 -8.25 0.74
CA LEU A 92 -19.80 -8.46 -0.05
C LEU A 92 -18.65 -7.61 0.49
N PRO A 93 -17.42 -8.16 0.54
CA PRO A 93 -16.26 -7.43 1.04
C PRO A 93 -15.68 -6.46 0.00
N ALA A 94 -14.83 -5.53 0.45
CA ALA A 94 -13.95 -4.76 -0.43
C ALA A 94 -12.96 -5.70 -1.15
N PHE A 95 -12.63 -5.36 -2.38
CA PHE A 95 -11.93 -6.24 -3.33
C PHE A 95 -10.91 -5.48 -4.20
N THR A 96 -10.03 -6.22 -4.85
CA THR A 96 -9.11 -5.71 -5.86
C THR A 96 -9.80 -5.57 -7.22
N VAL A 97 -9.39 -4.60 -8.03
CA VAL A 97 -9.99 -4.40 -9.37
C VAL A 97 -9.47 -5.40 -10.40
N ASP A 98 -8.29 -5.97 -10.20
CA ASP A 98 -7.64 -6.86 -11.17
C ASP A 98 -8.36 -8.22 -11.28
N SER A 99 -8.65 -8.88 -10.16
CA SER A 99 -9.31 -10.20 -10.11
C SER A 99 -10.64 -10.22 -9.33
N GLN A 100 -11.06 -9.08 -8.78
CA GLN A 100 -12.21 -8.96 -7.86
C GLN A 100 -12.10 -9.94 -6.68
N ARG A 101 -10.89 -10.09 -6.14
CA ARG A 101 -10.62 -10.91 -4.97
C ARG A 101 -10.77 -10.08 -3.68
N PRO A 102 -11.37 -10.64 -2.62
CA PRO A 102 -11.48 -9.97 -1.32
C PRO A 102 -10.13 -9.51 -0.78
N LEU A 103 -10.05 -8.30 -0.22
CA LEU A 103 -8.81 -7.78 0.38
C LEU A 103 -8.30 -8.66 1.53
N GLY A 104 -9.20 -9.36 2.22
CA GLY A 104 -8.85 -10.28 3.31
C GLY A 104 -8.06 -11.52 2.89
N ASP A 105 -8.04 -11.86 1.58
CA ASP A 105 -7.33 -13.03 1.07
C ASP A 105 -5.82 -12.78 0.86
N PHE A 106 -5.40 -11.52 0.84
CA PHE A 106 -4.02 -11.14 0.59
C PHE A 106 -3.14 -11.27 1.84
N ASP A 107 -1.83 -11.45 1.64
CA ASP A 107 -0.87 -11.46 2.75
C ASP A 107 -0.59 -10.04 3.26
N VAL A 108 -0.60 -9.07 2.35
CA VAL A 108 -0.29 -7.66 2.63
C VAL A 108 -1.29 -6.73 1.94
N ILE A 109 -1.80 -5.80 2.70
CA ILE A 109 -2.47 -4.59 2.20
C ILE A 109 -1.43 -3.47 2.24
N GLY A 110 -0.85 -3.17 1.07
CA GLY A 110 0.13 -2.10 0.90
C GLY A 110 -0.56 -0.79 0.52
N VAL A 111 -0.63 0.15 1.44
CA VAL A 111 -1.41 1.39 1.27
C VAL A 111 -0.51 2.55 0.89
N SER A 112 -0.79 3.17 -0.25
CA SER A 112 -0.11 4.38 -0.71
C SER A 112 -0.85 5.62 -0.20
N LEU A 113 -0.33 6.24 0.85
CA LEU A 113 -0.89 7.44 1.46
C LEU A 113 -0.19 8.70 0.93
N ALA A 114 -0.76 9.33 -0.09
CA ALA A 114 -0.24 10.58 -0.64
C ALA A 114 -0.49 11.77 0.31
N THR A 115 -1.66 11.77 0.96
CA THR A 115 -2.09 12.80 1.92
C THR A 115 -2.89 12.18 3.06
N GLU A 116 -3.09 12.94 4.13
CA GLU A 116 -3.88 12.55 5.30
C GLU A 116 -5.38 12.41 4.99
N LEU A 117 -5.85 12.96 3.88
CA LEU A 117 -7.26 12.81 3.42
C LEU A 117 -7.64 11.34 3.20
N GLY A 118 -6.67 10.48 2.87
CA GLY A 118 -6.88 9.05 2.69
C GLY A 118 -7.07 8.25 3.98
N TYR A 119 -6.87 8.83 5.16
CA TYR A 119 -6.88 8.08 6.42
C TYR A 119 -8.25 7.45 6.72
N THR A 120 -9.32 8.22 6.60
CA THR A 120 -10.68 7.73 6.86
C THR A 120 -11.15 6.74 5.80
N ASN A 121 -10.75 6.94 4.54
CA ASN A 121 -11.06 6.02 3.45
C ASN A 121 -10.37 4.65 3.66
N LEU A 122 -9.14 4.65 4.19
CA LEU A 122 -8.48 3.40 4.58
C LEU A 122 -9.31 2.64 5.63
N LEU A 123 -9.83 3.33 6.65
CA LEU A 123 -10.66 2.69 7.67
C LEU A 123 -11.95 2.13 7.08
N THR A 124 -12.61 2.86 6.17
CA THR A 124 -13.78 2.37 5.44
C THR A 124 -13.46 1.11 4.63
N LEU A 125 -12.32 1.07 3.94
CA LEU A 125 -11.89 -0.11 3.17
C LEU A 125 -11.64 -1.32 4.07
N LEU A 126 -10.98 -1.15 5.21
CA LEU A 126 -10.74 -2.22 6.16
C LEU A 126 -12.05 -2.75 6.74
N ASP A 127 -12.99 -1.86 7.08
CA ASP A 127 -14.32 -2.22 7.57
C ASP A 127 -15.11 -3.01 6.53
N LEU A 128 -15.16 -2.51 5.29
CA LEU A 128 -15.78 -3.23 4.17
C LEU A 128 -15.13 -4.58 3.88
N ALA A 129 -13.83 -4.70 4.07
CA ALA A 129 -13.10 -5.95 3.88
C ALA A 129 -13.33 -6.96 5.02
N GLY A 130 -14.04 -6.56 6.10
CA GLY A 130 -14.21 -7.39 7.30
C GLY A 130 -12.92 -7.58 8.09
N ILE A 131 -11.93 -6.70 7.89
CA ILE A 131 -10.65 -6.73 8.60
C ILE A 131 -10.76 -5.89 9.87
N PRO A 132 -10.40 -6.42 11.05
CA PRO A 132 -10.46 -5.66 12.28
C PRO A 132 -9.73 -4.32 12.15
N LEU A 133 -10.41 -3.21 12.48
CA LEU A 133 -9.84 -1.87 12.31
C LEU A 133 -8.57 -1.72 13.14
N ARG A 134 -8.62 -2.11 14.42
CA ARG A 134 -7.44 -2.00 15.28
C ARG A 134 -6.44 -3.11 14.98
N SER A 135 -5.18 -2.74 14.82
CA SER A 135 -4.10 -3.70 14.57
C SER A 135 -3.95 -4.72 15.70
N ALA A 136 -4.26 -4.33 16.94
CA ALA A 136 -4.22 -5.20 18.11
C ALA A 136 -5.25 -6.34 18.06
N ASP A 137 -6.33 -6.18 17.29
CA ASP A 137 -7.41 -7.16 17.18
C ASP A 137 -7.18 -8.13 16.00
N ARG A 138 -6.10 -7.95 15.22
CA ARG A 138 -5.77 -8.80 14.07
C ARG A 138 -4.98 -10.03 14.49
N GLY A 139 -5.48 -11.21 14.12
CA GLY A 139 -4.80 -12.49 14.29
C GLY A 139 -3.86 -12.84 13.11
N GLY A 140 -3.34 -14.08 13.14
CA GLY A 140 -2.43 -14.61 12.12
C GLY A 140 -3.05 -14.79 10.73
N ASP A 141 -4.38 -14.83 10.64
CA ASP A 141 -5.13 -15.06 9.40
C ASP A 141 -5.50 -13.74 8.68
N HIS A 142 -5.26 -12.59 9.32
CA HIS A 142 -5.51 -11.29 8.70
C HIS A 142 -4.27 -10.78 7.98
N PRO A 143 -4.44 -10.06 6.84
CA PRO A 143 -3.34 -9.43 6.14
C PRO A 143 -2.57 -8.44 7.02
N LEU A 144 -1.31 -8.21 6.69
CA LEU A 144 -0.54 -7.10 7.25
C LEU A 144 -0.97 -5.79 6.57
N VAL A 145 -1.35 -4.80 7.35
CA VAL A 145 -1.65 -3.45 6.84
C VAL A 145 -0.40 -2.59 6.94
N VAL A 146 0.24 -2.39 5.79
CA VAL A 146 1.50 -1.66 5.66
C VAL A 146 1.26 -0.37 4.88
N VAL A 147 1.55 0.77 5.48
CA VAL A 147 1.36 2.06 4.83
C VAL A 147 2.69 2.63 4.35
N GLY A 148 2.65 3.36 3.24
CA GLY A 148 3.79 4.10 2.70
C GLY A 148 3.33 5.41 2.05
N GLY A 149 4.26 6.16 1.45
CA GLY A 149 3.97 7.44 0.83
C GLY A 149 4.20 8.64 1.76
N HIS A 150 3.84 9.84 1.29
CA HIS A 150 4.19 11.08 2.00
C HIS A 150 3.55 11.20 3.39
N ALA A 151 2.28 10.81 3.52
CA ALA A 151 1.57 10.90 4.80
C ALA A 151 2.04 9.84 5.83
N ALA A 152 2.73 8.78 5.39
CA ALA A 152 3.33 7.78 6.28
C ALA A 152 4.48 8.36 7.14
N PHE A 153 5.00 9.55 6.82
CA PHE A 153 5.97 10.27 7.66
C PHE A 153 5.35 10.86 8.93
N ASN A 154 4.02 10.91 9.01
CA ASN A 154 3.27 11.20 10.24
C ASN A 154 2.32 10.03 10.55
N PRO A 155 2.83 8.86 11.00
CA PRO A 155 2.03 7.65 11.13
C PRO A 155 1.18 7.63 12.41
N GLU A 156 1.46 8.46 13.40
CA GLU A 156 0.83 8.40 14.74
C GLU A 156 -0.70 8.49 14.73
N PRO A 157 -1.37 9.32 13.89
CA PRO A 157 -2.81 9.31 13.82
C PRO A 157 -3.40 7.97 13.37
N LEU A 158 -2.63 7.18 12.60
CA LEU A 158 -3.02 5.85 12.15
C LEU A 158 -2.43 4.70 12.98
N ALA A 159 -1.55 4.98 13.93
CA ALA A 159 -0.82 3.98 14.72
C ALA A 159 -1.71 2.85 15.27
N PRO A 160 -2.92 3.10 15.79
CA PRO A 160 -3.80 2.03 16.27
C PRO A 160 -4.38 1.13 15.17
N PHE A 161 -4.32 1.55 13.90
CA PHE A 161 -5.03 0.92 12.79
C PHE A 161 -4.10 0.26 11.76
N ILE A 162 -2.79 0.50 11.83
CA ILE A 162 -1.79 -0.04 10.91
C ILE A 162 -0.83 -0.99 11.64
N ASP A 163 -0.26 -1.92 10.90
CA ASP A 163 0.75 -2.82 11.45
C ASP A 163 2.16 -2.25 11.28
N ALA A 164 2.40 -1.56 10.18
CA ALA A 164 3.69 -0.96 9.88
C ALA A 164 3.58 0.26 8.95
N ALA A 165 4.55 1.18 9.06
CA ALA A 165 4.73 2.28 8.13
C ALA A 165 6.14 2.22 7.53
N VAL A 166 6.23 2.24 6.20
CA VAL A 166 7.48 2.31 5.45
C VAL A 166 7.82 3.77 5.22
N LEU A 167 9.00 4.19 5.68
CA LEU A 167 9.48 5.56 5.51
C LEU A 167 10.45 5.66 4.35
N GLY A 168 10.13 6.48 3.36
CA GLY A 168 10.97 6.76 2.20
C GLY A 168 10.52 6.05 0.91
N ASP A 169 11.50 5.72 0.07
CA ASP A 169 11.24 5.09 -1.24
C ASP A 169 10.80 3.64 -1.06
N GLY A 170 9.76 3.24 -1.79
CA GLY A 170 9.06 1.97 -1.56
C GLY A 170 9.63 0.78 -2.32
N GLU A 171 10.34 0.97 -3.42
CA GLU A 171 10.71 -0.08 -4.38
C GLU A 171 11.52 -1.21 -3.72
N GLN A 172 12.60 -0.86 -3.05
CA GLN A 172 13.40 -1.85 -2.33
C GLN A 172 12.66 -2.41 -1.10
N ALA A 173 11.84 -1.56 -0.46
CA ALA A 173 11.12 -1.95 0.74
C ALA A 173 10.09 -3.04 0.46
N VAL A 174 9.29 -2.93 -0.61
CA VAL A 174 8.28 -3.96 -0.95
C VAL A 174 8.92 -5.29 -1.31
N GLY A 175 10.07 -5.26 -2.02
CA GLY A 175 10.85 -6.47 -2.29
C GLY A 175 11.35 -7.14 -0.99
N ARG A 176 11.95 -6.34 -0.09
CA ARG A 176 12.44 -6.82 1.20
C ARG A 176 11.32 -7.38 2.09
N ILE A 177 10.17 -6.71 2.11
CA ILE A 177 8.99 -7.18 2.86
C ILE A 177 8.51 -8.51 2.28
N SER A 178 8.44 -8.64 0.95
CA SER A 178 8.06 -9.90 0.29
C SER A 178 9.02 -11.04 0.68
N ASP A 179 10.34 -10.81 0.64
CA ASP A 179 11.34 -11.81 1.03
C ASP A 179 11.14 -12.27 2.48
N LEU A 180 10.91 -11.31 3.39
CA LEU A 180 10.73 -11.62 4.82
C LEU A 180 9.43 -12.39 5.07
N ILE A 181 8.35 -12.08 4.35
CA ILE A 181 7.07 -12.77 4.47
C ILE A 181 7.19 -14.18 3.90
N ALA A 182 7.73 -14.33 2.68
CA ALA A 182 7.93 -15.64 2.06
C ALA A 182 8.78 -16.56 2.95
N GLN A 183 9.90 -16.05 3.49
CA GLN A 183 10.73 -16.80 4.41
C GLN A 183 10.01 -17.15 5.71
N TRP A 184 9.27 -16.20 6.30
CA TRP A 184 8.51 -16.43 7.53
C TRP A 184 7.42 -17.48 7.35
N GLN A 185 6.74 -17.48 6.20
CA GLN A 185 5.73 -18.48 5.84
C GLN A 185 6.38 -19.86 5.66
N ALA A 186 7.51 -19.93 4.92
CA ALA A 186 8.25 -21.17 4.70
C ALA A 186 8.80 -21.78 6.01
N ASP A 187 9.19 -20.94 6.97
CA ASP A 187 9.65 -21.35 8.30
C ASP A 187 8.48 -21.83 9.23
N GLY A 188 7.24 -21.84 8.77
CA GLY A 188 6.06 -22.20 9.57
C GLY A 188 5.56 -21.06 10.48
N ARG A 189 5.78 -19.81 10.09
CA ARG A 189 5.28 -18.59 10.75
C ARG A 189 5.75 -18.43 12.21
N PRO A 190 7.05 -18.53 12.50
CA PRO A 190 7.58 -18.48 13.87
C PRO A 190 7.25 -17.15 14.55
N GLY A 191 6.78 -17.23 15.80
CA GLY A 191 6.36 -16.05 16.58
C GLY A 191 5.05 -15.43 16.14
N GLY A 192 4.33 -16.06 15.20
CA GLY A 192 3.06 -15.55 14.67
C GLY A 192 3.19 -14.14 14.08
N ARG A 193 2.10 -13.36 14.11
CA ARG A 193 2.07 -11.97 13.60
C ARG A 193 3.16 -11.08 14.23
N SER A 194 3.40 -11.19 15.54
CA SER A 194 4.46 -10.42 16.21
C SER A 194 5.86 -10.75 15.67
N GLY A 195 6.10 -12.02 15.29
CA GLY A 195 7.39 -12.45 14.74
C GLY A 195 7.72 -11.81 13.40
N ILE A 196 6.76 -11.74 12.48
CA ILE A 196 6.98 -11.05 11.20
C ILE A 196 7.13 -9.54 11.41
N LEU A 197 6.33 -8.91 12.25
CA LEU A 197 6.43 -7.48 12.55
C LEU A 197 7.81 -7.13 13.15
N GLU A 198 8.37 -8.00 14.00
CA GLU A 198 9.72 -7.80 14.55
C GLU A 198 10.79 -7.88 13.46
N ARG A 199 10.67 -8.84 12.52
CA ARG A 199 11.58 -8.91 11.36
C ARG A 199 11.51 -7.64 10.51
N LEU A 200 10.31 -7.11 10.28
CA LEU A 200 10.11 -5.85 9.55
C LEU A 200 10.73 -4.65 10.26
N ALA A 201 10.47 -4.47 11.56
CA ALA A 201 11.02 -3.36 12.34
C ALA A 201 12.56 -3.33 12.35
N ARG A 202 13.20 -4.49 12.35
CA ARG A 202 14.66 -4.63 12.33
C ARG A 202 15.31 -4.21 11.00
N THR A 203 14.54 -3.97 9.95
CA THR A 203 15.07 -3.43 8.69
C THR A 203 15.56 -2.00 8.80
N GLY A 204 15.10 -1.25 9.82
CA GLY A 204 15.53 0.11 10.12
C GLY A 204 14.79 1.22 9.39
N SER A 205 14.00 0.89 8.34
CA SER A 205 13.16 1.85 7.60
C SER A 205 11.66 1.61 7.76
N VAL A 206 11.28 0.61 8.55
CA VAL A 206 9.91 0.24 8.84
C VAL A 206 9.58 0.56 10.30
N TYR A 207 8.63 1.45 10.49
CA TYR A 207 8.07 1.78 11.79
C TYR A 207 6.91 0.82 12.10
N VAL A 208 6.98 0.12 13.22
CA VAL A 208 5.92 -0.77 13.71
C VAL A 208 5.35 -0.16 14.99
N PRO A 209 4.20 0.51 14.95
CA PRO A 209 3.67 1.29 16.09
C PRO A 209 3.56 0.48 17.39
N ALA A 210 3.15 -0.80 17.30
CA ALA A 210 3.01 -1.69 18.46
C ALA A 210 4.32 -1.92 19.25
N PHE A 211 5.48 -1.52 18.70
CA PHE A 211 6.79 -1.72 19.33
C PHE A 211 7.35 -0.43 19.93
N TYR A 212 6.53 0.60 20.05
CA TYR A 212 6.91 1.87 20.66
C TYR A 212 5.84 2.33 21.64
N ASP A 213 6.31 2.84 22.77
CA ASP A 213 5.47 3.51 23.76
C ASP A 213 5.53 5.02 23.54
N VAL A 214 4.36 5.63 23.41
CA VAL A 214 4.19 7.06 23.25
C VAL A 214 3.85 7.65 24.62
N THR A 215 4.67 8.61 25.08
CA THR A 215 4.40 9.38 26.30
C THR A 215 4.02 10.80 25.95
N TYR A 216 3.15 11.39 26.77
CA TYR A 216 2.60 12.72 26.55
C TYR A 216 2.97 13.69 27.67
N ARG A 217 3.08 14.97 27.33
CA ARG A 217 3.20 16.07 28.31
C ARG A 217 1.82 16.38 28.89
N GLY A 218 1.80 17.21 29.92
CA GLY A 218 0.55 17.67 30.55
C GLY A 218 -0.36 18.51 29.63
N ASP A 219 0.19 19.06 28.55
CA ASP A 219 -0.55 19.80 27.51
C ASP A 219 -1.06 18.92 26.35
N GLY A 220 -0.86 17.59 26.44
CA GLY A 220 -1.25 16.62 25.41
C GLY A 220 -0.27 16.46 24.26
N ALA A 221 0.84 17.22 24.22
CA ALA A 221 1.85 17.03 23.20
C ALA A 221 2.68 15.77 23.45
N ILE A 222 3.12 15.09 22.38
CA ILE A 222 4.01 13.94 22.48
C ILE A 222 5.32 14.38 23.15
N ALA A 223 5.67 13.72 24.25
CA ALA A 223 6.92 13.94 24.97
C ALA A 223 8.05 13.07 24.41
N ALA A 224 7.77 11.78 24.18
CA ALA A 224 8.72 10.83 23.61
C ALA A 224 7.99 9.65 22.94
N ILE A 225 8.68 9.04 21.98
CA ILE A 225 8.34 7.75 21.37
C ILE A 225 9.54 6.84 21.61
N THR A 226 9.36 5.77 22.37
CA THR A 226 10.47 4.91 22.82
C THR A 226 10.21 3.45 22.48
N PRO A 227 11.23 2.69 22.00
CA PRO A 227 11.08 1.26 21.79
C PRO A 227 10.71 0.54 23.09
N ASN A 228 9.74 -0.35 23.04
CA ASN A 228 9.26 -1.10 24.20
C ASN A 228 9.82 -2.53 24.30
N ARG A 229 10.74 -2.89 23.41
CA ARG A 229 11.42 -4.18 23.41
C ARG A 229 12.85 -4.14 22.87
N PRO A 230 13.70 -5.09 23.26
CA PRO A 230 15.08 -5.16 22.78
C PRO A 230 15.18 -5.35 21.26
N GLY A 231 16.19 -4.73 20.65
CA GLY A 231 16.49 -4.90 19.22
C GLY A 231 15.65 -4.06 18.28
N ILE A 232 14.67 -3.31 18.78
CA ILE A 232 13.93 -2.34 17.98
C ILE A 232 14.70 -1.01 17.95
N PRO A 233 14.88 -0.40 16.75
CA PRO A 233 15.68 0.81 16.62
C PRO A 233 15.03 2.01 17.30
N TRP A 234 15.85 2.81 17.98
CA TRP A 234 15.43 4.09 18.58
C TRP A 234 15.02 5.13 17.55
N ARG A 235 15.49 4.97 16.33
CA ARG A 235 15.22 5.87 15.22
C ARG A 235 14.95 5.05 13.97
N VAL A 236 13.80 5.27 13.36
CA VAL A 236 13.50 4.73 12.05
C VAL A 236 14.02 5.72 11.01
N SER A 237 14.90 5.26 10.13
CA SER A 237 15.48 6.08 9.08
C SER A 237 14.73 5.88 7.78
N LYS A 238 14.46 6.96 7.07
CA LYS A 238 13.85 6.82 5.74
C LYS A 238 14.79 6.08 4.80
N HIS A 239 14.24 5.19 4.00
CA HIS A 239 14.94 4.59 2.88
C HIS A 239 15.03 5.57 1.71
N THR A 240 16.18 5.63 1.04
CA THR A 240 16.39 6.53 -0.10
C THR A 240 17.15 5.79 -1.19
N LEU A 241 16.51 5.59 -2.32
CA LEU A 241 17.17 5.08 -3.52
C LEU A 241 18.06 6.18 -4.10
N MET A 242 19.35 5.95 -4.18
CA MET A 242 20.29 6.96 -4.68
C MET A 242 20.36 6.95 -6.20
N ASP A 243 20.22 5.82 -6.82
CA ASP A 243 20.13 5.65 -8.27
C ASP A 243 18.72 5.16 -8.64
N LEU A 244 17.96 5.98 -9.36
CA LEU A 244 16.61 5.63 -9.80
C LEU A 244 16.62 4.72 -11.03
N ASP A 245 17.68 4.74 -11.83
CA ASP A 245 17.79 3.93 -13.05
C ASP A 245 18.01 2.44 -12.76
N GLU A 246 18.49 2.08 -11.55
CA GLU A 246 18.65 0.70 -11.11
C GLU A 246 17.30 0.02 -10.78
N TRP A 247 16.21 0.79 -10.70
CA TRP A 247 14.92 0.26 -10.26
C TRP A 247 13.89 0.22 -11.37
N PRO A 248 13.03 -0.83 -11.38
CA PRO A 248 11.94 -0.94 -12.33
C PRO A 248 11.04 0.31 -12.33
N TYR A 249 10.51 0.60 -13.49
CA TYR A 249 9.51 1.64 -13.71
C TYR A 249 8.50 1.11 -14.74
N PRO A 250 7.27 1.65 -14.79
CA PRO A 250 6.27 1.16 -15.74
C PRO A 250 6.72 1.35 -17.19
N LYS A 251 7.08 0.24 -17.84
CA LYS A 251 7.48 0.19 -19.28
C LYS A 251 6.24 0.11 -20.17
N ALA A 252 5.19 -0.48 -19.63
CA ALA A 252 3.87 -0.58 -20.25
C ALA A 252 2.83 -0.13 -19.20
N PRO A 253 2.64 1.19 -19.03
CA PRO A 253 1.70 1.69 -18.05
C PRO A 253 0.30 1.10 -18.24
N ILE A 254 -0.38 0.79 -17.14
CA ILE A 254 -1.74 0.31 -17.19
C ILE A 254 -2.63 1.39 -17.78
N VAL A 255 -3.42 1.01 -18.78
CA VAL A 255 -4.36 1.92 -19.45
C VAL A 255 -5.73 1.81 -18.78
N PRO A 256 -6.19 2.88 -18.09
CA PRO A 256 -7.48 2.88 -17.42
C PRO A 256 -8.64 2.61 -18.39
N VAL A 257 -9.65 1.86 -17.93
CA VAL A 257 -10.88 1.60 -18.71
C VAL A 257 -11.96 2.66 -18.50
N ALA A 258 -11.75 3.57 -17.55
CA ALA A 258 -12.63 4.69 -17.25
C ALA A 258 -11.86 6.01 -17.26
N GLU A 259 -12.57 7.12 -17.38
CA GLU A 259 -11.98 8.45 -17.25
C GLU A 259 -11.24 8.60 -15.93
N THR A 260 -10.06 9.20 -15.99
CA THR A 260 -9.21 9.53 -14.82
C THR A 260 -8.92 11.02 -14.79
N ILE A 261 -8.49 11.51 -13.61
CA ILE A 261 -8.14 12.95 -13.48
C ILE A 261 -6.88 13.32 -14.30
N HIS A 262 -6.09 12.34 -14.72
CA HIS A 262 -4.91 12.50 -15.56
C HIS A 262 -4.91 11.46 -16.69
N GLU A 263 -5.50 11.84 -17.83
CA GLU A 263 -5.58 10.98 -19.03
C GLU A 263 -4.33 11.10 -19.92
N ARG A 264 -3.16 11.15 -19.31
CA ARG A 264 -1.90 11.30 -20.03
C ARG A 264 -0.85 10.34 -19.45
N MET A 265 0.04 9.91 -20.30
CA MET A 265 1.21 9.18 -19.86
C MET A 265 2.04 10.08 -18.92
N SER A 266 2.35 9.55 -17.75
CA SER A 266 3.23 10.18 -16.77
C SER A 266 4.56 9.43 -16.73
N VAL A 267 5.67 10.16 -16.82
CA VAL A 267 7.02 9.60 -16.73
C VAL A 267 7.75 10.27 -15.58
N GLU A 268 8.30 9.48 -14.66
CA GLU A 268 9.14 10.00 -13.59
C GLU A 268 10.51 10.38 -14.14
N ILE A 269 10.83 11.67 -14.13
CA ILE A 269 12.13 12.16 -14.58
C ILE A 269 13.07 12.46 -13.42
N PHE A 270 12.52 12.79 -12.25
CA PHE A 270 13.31 13.00 -11.03
C PHE A 270 12.44 12.82 -9.79
N ARG A 271 13.09 12.66 -8.65
CA ARG A 271 12.47 12.59 -7.33
C ARG A 271 13.22 13.48 -6.35
N GLY A 272 12.48 14.21 -5.49
CA GLY A 272 13.03 15.13 -4.51
C GLY A 272 12.90 16.59 -4.93
N CYS A 273 13.22 17.51 -4.02
CA CYS A 273 13.14 18.95 -4.25
C CYS A 273 14.14 19.73 -3.40
N THR A 274 14.76 20.76 -3.99
CA THR A 274 15.73 21.65 -3.30
C THR A 274 15.14 22.97 -2.87
N ARG A 275 13.86 23.29 -3.21
CA ARG A 275 13.26 24.63 -3.02
C ARG A 275 13.09 25.04 -1.56
N GLY A 276 12.76 24.13 -0.65
CA GLY A 276 12.61 24.42 0.78
C GLY A 276 11.40 25.29 1.12
N CYS A 277 10.30 25.20 0.36
CA CYS A 277 9.05 25.90 0.66
C CYS A 277 8.56 25.52 2.06
N ARG A 278 8.22 26.52 2.89
CA ARG A 278 7.89 26.30 4.31
C ARG A 278 6.60 25.50 4.53
N PHE A 279 5.68 25.51 3.60
CA PHE A 279 4.42 24.77 3.64
C PHE A 279 4.54 23.33 3.11
N CYS A 280 5.65 22.98 2.45
CA CYS A 280 5.75 21.75 1.67
C CYS A 280 6.54 20.66 2.42
N GLN A 281 5.84 19.69 2.96
CA GLN A 281 6.45 18.50 3.58
C GLN A 281 7.20 17.67 2.52
N ALA A 282 6.60 17.42 1.36
CA ALA A 282 7.18 16.61 0.29
C ALA A 282 8.59 17.11 -0.11
N GLY A 283 8.77 18.43 -0.23
CA GLY A 283 10.07 19.03 -0.54
C GLY A 283 11.16 18.80 0.52
N MET A 284 10.79 18.32 1.70
CA MET A 284 11.73 17.99 2.77
C MET A 284 11.98 16.49 2.88
N ILE A 285 10.90 15.69 2.88
CA ILE A 285 10.99 14.25 3.13
C ILE A 285 11.54 13.47 1.92
N THR A 286 11.43 14.02 0.70
CA THR A 286 11.91 13.35 -0.53
C THR A 286 13.33 13.69 -0.94
N ARG A 287 14.05 14.50 -0.15
CA ARG A 287 15.48 14.83 -0.40
C ARG A 287 16.36 13.59 -0.25
N PRO A 288 17.52 13.54 -0.98
CA PRO A 288 18.03 14.48 -1.98
C PRO A 288 17.27 14.44 -3.30
N VAL A 289 17.55 15.39 -4.21
CA VAL A 289 17.10 15.29 -5.61
C VAL A 289 17.89 14.19 -6.30
N ARG A 290 17.20 13.32 -7.00
CA ARG A 290 17.76 12.23 -7.81
C ARG A 290 17.03 12.22 -9.14
N GLU A 291 17.78 12.11 -10.23
CA GLU A 291 17.27 12.21 -11.60
C GLU A 291 17.44 10.87 -12.30
N ARG A 292 16.49 10.51 -13.16
CA ARG A 292 16.69 9.44 -14.14
C ARG A 292 17.51 9.97 -15.30
N THR A 293 18.33 9.12 -15.91
CA THR A 293 19.05 9.51 -17.13
C THR A 293 18.08 9.77 -18.29
N ALA A 294 18.48 10.65 -19.20
CA ALA A 294 17.69 10.93 -20.39
C ALA A 294 17.46 9.66 -21.24
N ALA A 295 18.39 8.71 -21.21
CA ALA A 295 18.26 7.43 -21.91
C ALA A 295 17.14 6.58 -21.30
N THR A 296 17.07 6.48 -19.95
CA THR A 296 16.00 5.77 -19.23
C THR A 296 14.63 6.40 -19.49
N VAL A 297 14.57 7.75 -19.49
CA VAL A 297 13.32 8.47 -19.71
C VAL A 297 12.79 8.33 -21.15
N ALA A 298 13.70 8.13 -22.13
CA ALA A 298 13.34 8.04 -23.56
C ALA A 298 12.94 6.61 -24.00
N ASN A 299 13.22 5.59 -23.19
CA ASN A 299 12.90 4.18 -23.46
C ASN A 299 11.51 3.80 -22.94
#